data_d84a1166b3bb43bad48cd64d27322b45
#
_entry.id   d84a1166b3bb43bad48cd64d27322b45
#
_cell.length_a   1.000
_cell.length_b   1.000
_cell.length_c   1.000
_cell.angle_alpha   90.00
_cell.angle_beta   90.00
_cell.angle_gamma   90.00
#
_symmetry.space_group_name_H-M   'P 1'
#
loop_
_entity.id
_entity.type
_entity.pdbx_description
1 polymer ?
#
loop_
_entity_poly.entity_id
_entity_poly.type
_entity_poly.pdbx_seq_one_letter_code
_entity_poly.pdbx_strand_id
1 'polypeptide(L)'
;MQIIRGDDYQSWVYSNEDDLVVVDPWLTKKQVFPKFSWLLNRESTKKAYLLSNNLIEKVSHIIITAHFSDHLDAESMNMFSKSIPIYTTHEASKALLKLGFKNVYAVNQNKSYELNSFVLNVYEAGKPYNTTTFS
;
A
#
# COMPACT_ATOMS: atom_id res chain seq x y z
N MET A 1 13.74 4.76 13.46
CA MET A 1 12.57 4.77 12.55
C MET A 1 12.65 5.99 11.65
N GLN A 2 12.42 5.80 10.34
CA GLN A 2 12.33 6.87 9.34
C GLN A 2 10.99 6.76 8.62
N ILE A 3 10.39 7.90 8.30
CA ILE A 3 9.18 8.01 7.49
C ILE A 3 9.56 8.75 6.21
N ILE A 4 9.38 8.10 5.07
CA ILE A 4 9.86 8.58 3.77
C ILE A 4 8.67 8.66 2.82
N ARG A 5 8.59 9.72 2.03
CA ARG A 5 7.65 9.82 0.94
C ARG A 5 8.01 8.81 -0.16
N GLY A 6 7.13 7.85 -0.43
CA GLY A 6 7.36 6.80 -1.44
C GLY A 6 7.26 7.31 -2.87
N ASP A 7 6.40 8.30 -3.09
CA ASP A 7 6.19 8.99 -4.36
C ASP A 7 5.88 10.48 -4.14
N ASP A 8 5.41 11.19 -5.15
CA ASP A 8 4.97 12.58 -5.06
C ASP A 8 3.46 12.72 -4.77
N TYR A 9 2.77 11.64 -4.40
CA TYR A 9 1.32 11.65 -4.15
C TYR A 9 0.96 11.11 -2.76
N GLN A 10 0.76 9.80 -2.59
CA GLN A 10 0.25 9.26 -1.33
C GLN A 10 1.00 8.04 -0.78
N SER A 11 1.97 7.53 -1.52
CA SER A 11 2.77 6.38 -1.08
C SER A 11 3.71 6.76 0.05
N TRP A 12 3.78 5.94 1.08
CA TRP A 12 4.68 6.14 2.22
C TRP A 12 5.53 4.90 2.47
N VAL A 13 6.75 5.13 2.89
CA VAL A 13 7.70 4.09 3.28
C VAL A 13 8.13 4.33 4.72
N TYR A 14 7.93 3.34 5.57
CA TYR A 14 8.40 3.30 6.95
C TYR A 14 9.59 2.38 7.02
N SER A 15 10.70 2.86 7.55
CA SER A 15 11.94 2.10 7.69
C SER A 15 12.39 2.08 9.14
N ASN A 16 12.70 0.90 9.65
CA ASN A 16 13.29 0.72 10.96
C ASN A 16 14.27 -0.46 10.90
N GLU A 17 15.56 -0.20 11.14
CA GLU A 17 16.61 -1.21 11.00
C GLU A 17 16.57 -1.88 9.62
N ASP A 18 16.31 -3.19 9.58
CA ASP A 18 16.21 -3.98 8.36
C ASP A 18 14.77 -4.14 7.83
N ASP A 19 13.78 -3.54 8.51
CA ASP A 19 12.39 -3.59 8.10
C ASP A 19 11.99 -2.41 7.23
N LEU A 20 11.28 -2.73 6.16
CA LEU A 20 10.76 -1.75 5.22
C LEU A 20 9.28 -2.04 4.96
N VAL A 21 8.40 -1.20 5.51
CA VAL A 21 6.96 -1.29 5.32
C VAL A 21 6.53 -0.20 4.33
N VAL A 22 5.77 -0.57 3.31
CA VAL A 22 5.23 0.39 2.33
C VAL A 22 3.71 0.47 2.41
N VAL A 23 3.19 1.70 2.35
CA VAL A 23 1.75 1.99 2.36
C VAL A 23 1.34 2.51 1.00
N ASP A 24 0.28 1.94 0.43
CA ASP A 24 -0.32 2.30 -0.86
C ASP A 24 0.74 2.53 -1.96
N PRO A 25 1.57 1.52 -2.29
CA PRO A 25 2.69 1.71 -3.20
C PRO A 25 2.22 2.07 -4.60
N TRP A 26 2.68 3.22 -5.08
CA TRP A 26 2.53 3.63 -6.46
C TRP A 26 3.89 3.80 -7.12
N LEU A 27 4.25 2.87 -7.99
CA LEU A 27 5.58 2.74 -8.58
C LEU A 27 5.62 3.13 -10.05
N THR A 28 4.45 3.20 -10.70
CA THR A 28 4.32 3.55 -12.11
C THR A 28 4.41 5.06 -12.33
N LYS A 29 4.89 5.45 -13.49
CA LYS A 29 5.00 6.87 -13.85
C LYS A 29 3.63 7.53 -14.07
N LYS A 30 2.68 6.77 -14.62
CA LYS A 30 1.37 7.28 -14.99
C LYS A 30 0.29 6.64 -14.15
N GLN A 31 -0.44 7.47 -13.43
CA GLN A 31 -1.62 7.08 -12.66
C GLN A 31 -2.87 7.29 -13.51
N VAL A 32 -3.57 6.21 -13.80
CA VAL A 32 -4.78 6.21 -14.65
C VAL A 32 -5.99 5.81 -13.80
N PHE A 33 -6.97 6.70 -13.71
CA PHE A 33 -8.22 6.41 -13.02
C PHE A 33 -9.17 5.63 -13.96
N PRO A 34 -9.50 4.36 -13.65
CA PRO A 34 -10.07 3.40 -14.61
C PRO A 34 -11.34 3.82 -15.33
N LYS A 35 -12.19 4.64 -14.73
CA LYS A 35 -13.44 5.10 -15.37
C LYS A 35 -13.32 6.41 -16.14
N PHE A 36 -12.24 7.15 -15.91
CA PHE A 36 -12.02 8.50 -16.45
C PHE A 36 -10.61 8.67 -16.99
N SER A 37 -10.02 7.60 -17.52
CA SER A 37 -8.62 7.56 -17.98
C SER A 37 -8.27 8.62 -19.02
N TRP A 38 -9.24 9.09 -19.80
CA TRP A 38 -9.09 10.15 -20.80
C TRP A 38 -9.12 11.55 -20.18
N LEU A 39 -9.74 11.71 -19.00
CA LEU A 39 -9.92 13.01 -18.32
C LEU A 39 -9.03 13.14 -17.08
N LEU A 40 -8.90 12.05 -16.31
CA LEU A 40 -8.18 12.03 -15.06
C LEU A 40 -6.99 11.08 -15.16
N ASN A 41 -5.86 11.66 -15.46
CA ASN A 41 -4.57 10.98 -15.33
C ASN A 41 -3.60 11.93 -14.59
N ARG A 42 -2.69 11.33 -13.87
CA ARG A 42 -1.60 12.02 -13.22
C ARG A 42 -0.29 11.39 -13.68
N GLU A 43 0.66 12.23 -13.99
CA GLU A 43 2.02 11.80 -14.29
C GLU A 43 2.93 12.19 -13.12
N SER A 44 3.64 11.20 -12.56
CA SER A 44 4.60 11.45 -11.50
C SER A 44 5.79 12.24 -12.04
N THR A 45 6.18 13.28 -11.33
CA THR A 45 7.33 14.12 -11.67
C THR A 45 8.65 13.49 -11.24
N LYS A 46 8.59 12.50 -10.34
CA LYS A 46 9.76 11.82 -9.78
C LYS A 46 9.58 10.31 -9.84
N LYS A 47 10.68 9.60 -9.99
CA LYS A 47 10.70 8.15 -9.85
C LYS A 47 10.41 7.78 -8.39
N ALA A 48 9.57 6.76 -8.16
CA ALA A 48 9.23 6.29 -6.82
C ALA A 48 10.49 5.92 -6.01
N TYR A 49 10.48 6.21 -4.72
CA TYR A 49 11.62 6.01 -3.82
C TYR A 49 12.17 4.58 -3.85
N LEU A 50 11.28 3.58 -3.80
CA LEU A 50 11.68 2.17 -3.83
C LEU A 50 12.42 1.80 -5.12
N LEU A 51 11.97 2.32 -6.27
CA LEU A 51 12.62 2.07 -7.56
C LEU A 51 13.94 2.83 -7.70
N SER A 52 14.00 4.06 -7.19
CA SER A 52 15.21 4.88 -7.25
C SER A 52 16.36 4.31 -6.44
N ASN A 53 16.03 3.55 -5.38
CA ASN A 53 17.01 3.00 -4.44
C ASN A 53 17.13 1.47 -4.54
N ASN A 54 16.48 0.83 -5.51
CA ASN A 54 16.48 -0.63 -5.70
C ASN A 54 16.05 -1.40 -4.44
N LEU A 55 14.97 -0.93 -3.79
CA LEU A 55 14.51 -1.45 -2.49
C LEU A 55 13.29 -2.36 -2.57
N ILE A 56 12.75 -2.66 -3.76
CA ILE A 56 11.53 -3.47 -3.92
C ILE A 56 11.64 -4.82 -3.19
N GLU A 57 12.75 -5.52 -3.37
CA GLU A 57 12.99 -6.84 -2.76
C GLU A 57 13.26 -6.78 -1.25
N LYS A 58 13.55 -5.60 -0.71
CA LYS A 58 13.77 -5.37 0.72
C LYS A 58 12.49 -5.04 1.48
N VAL A 59 11.37 -4.83 0.77
CA VAL A 59 10.09 -4.57 1.42
C VAL A 59 9.65 -5.81 2.17
N SER A 60 9.47 -5.68 3.49
CA SER A 60 9.04 -6.75 4.37
C SER A 60 7.53 -6.91 4.43
N HIS A 61 6.80 -5.80 4.38
CA HIS A 61 5.33 -5.80 4.46
C HIS A 61 4.74 -4.68 3.59
N ILE A 62 3.52 -4.91 3.10
CA ILE A 62 2.72 -3.91 2.40
C ILE A 62 1.43 -3.65 3.18
N ILE A 63 1.03 -2.38 3.27
CA ILE A 63 -0.28 -1.97 3.77
C ILE A 63 -1.04 -1.32 2.61
N ILE A 64 -2.25 -1.81 2.33
CA ILE A 64 -3.17 -1.21 1.36
C ILE A 64 -4.38 -0.67 2.12
N THR A 65 -4.56 0.65 2.10
CA THR A 65 -5.55 1.32 2.94
C THR A 65 -6.97 1.28 2.36
N ALA A 66 -7.11 1.15 1.04
CA ALA A 66 -8.40 1.05 0.37
C ALA A 66 -8.33 0.22 -0.93
N HIS A 67 -9.49 -0.18 -1.44
CA HIS A 67 -9.59 -0.96 -2.69
C HIS A 67 -9.66 -0.08 -3.95
N PHE A 68 -9.67 1.24 -3.79
CA PHE A 68 -9.74 2.18 -4.90
C PHE A 68 -8.42 2.21 -5.68
N SER A 69 -8.51 2.54 -6.97
CA SER A 69 -7.36 2.50 -7.88
C SER A 69 -6.24 3.48 -7.53
N ASP A 70 -6.51 4.50 -6.77
CA ASP A 70 -5.52 5.44 -6.24
C ASP A 70 -4.76 4.90 -5.01
N HIS A 71 -5.29 3.87 -4.34
CA HIS A 71 -4.63 3.16 -3.24
C HIS A 71 -4.06 1.80 -3.65
N LEU A 72 -4.73 1.12 -4.58
CA LEU A 72 -4.36 -0.21 -5.06
C LEU A 72 -4.09 -0.17 -6.56
N ASP A 73 -2.84 0.13 -6.93
CA ASP A 73 -2.38 0.05 -8.31
C ASP A 73 -1.86 -1.35 -8.65
N ALA A 74 -2.60 -2.07 -9.49
CA ALA A 74 -2.30 -3.45 -9.85
C ALA A 74 -0.94 -3.59 -10.57
N GLU A 75 -0.52 -2.60 -11.35
CA GLU A 75 0.76 -2.61 -12.06
C GLU A 75 1.92 -2.50 -11.06
N SER A 76 1.84 -1.59 -10.12
CA SER A 76 2.81 -1.47 -9.03
C SER A 76 2.87 -2.72 -8.16
N MET A 77 1.70 -3.28 -7.80
CA MET A 77 1.63 -4.50 -7.01
C MET A 77 2.28 -5.70 -7.70
N ASN A 78 2.25 -5.78 -9.03
CA ASN A 78 2.91 -6.87 -9.77
C ASN A 78 4.44 -6.83 -9.70
N MET A 79 5.04 -5.74 -9.24
CA MET A 79 6.48 -5.64 -9.03
C MET A 79 6.95 -6.31 -7.74
N PHE A 80 6.04 -6.64 -6.83
CA PHE A 80 6.35 -7.32 -5.57
C PHE A 80 6.21 -8.83 -5.65
N SER A 81 6.94 -9.53 -4.78
CA SER A 81 6.78 -10.97 -4.61
C SER A 81 5.34 -11.32 -4.25
N LYS A 82 4.77 -12.37 -4.87
CA LYS A 82 3.42 -12.85 -4.54
C LYS A 82 3.30 -13.48 -3.16
N SER A 83 4.41 -13.70 -2.48
CA SER A 83 4.47 -14.19 -1.09
C SER A 83 4.67 -13.10 -0.05
N ILE A 84 4.79 -11.82 -0.46
CA ILE A 84 4.94 -10.72 0.50
C ILE A 84 3.69 -10.61 1.39
N PRO A 85 3.83 -10.40 2.71
CA PRO A 85 2.72 -10.16 3.61
C PRO A 85 2.04 -8.81 3.30
N ILE A 86 0.72 -8.82 3.13
CA ILE A 86 -0.08 -7.63 2.85
C ILE A 86 -1.21 -7.51 3.88
N TYR A 87 -1.27 -6.38 4.57
CA TYR A 87 -2.36 -6.03 5.48
C TYR A 87 -3.28 -5.02 4.81
N THR A 88 -4.59 -5.28 4.83
CA THR A 88 -5.51 -4.47 4.04
C THR A 88 -6.95 -4.55 4.52
N THR A 89 -7.84 -3.78 3.91
CA THR A 89 -9.29 -3.87 4.13
C THR A 89 -9.87 -5.17 3.54
N HIS A 90 -11.05 -5.55 4.00
CA HIS A 90 -11.73 -6.75 3.50
C HIS A 90 -12.02 -6.68 2.00
N GLU A 91 -12.38 -5.49 1.49
CA GLU A 91 -12.66 -5.28 0.07
C GLU A 91 -11.40 -5.38 -0.78
N ALA A 92 -10.30 -4.74 -0.36
CA ALA A 92 -9.04 -4.79 -1.09
C ALA A 92 -8.40 -6.19 -1.06
N SER A 93 -8.61 -6.97 0.00
CA SER A 93 -8.09 -8.34 0.09
C SER A 93 -8.58 -9.22 -1.06
N LYS A 94 -9.85 -9.09 -1.46
CA LYS A 94 -10.43 -9.84 -2.58
C LYS A 94 -9.74 -9.52 -3.91
N ALA A 95 -9.39 -8.25 -4.14
CA ALA A 95 -8.67 -7.83 -5.34
C ALA A 95 -7.23 -8.36 -5.35
N LEU A 96 -6.54 -8.30 -4.21
CA LEU A 96 -5.16 -8.79 -4.06
C LEU A 96 -5.06 -10.30 -4.25
N LEU A 97 -6.00 -11.07 -3.71
CA LEU A 97 -6.09 -12.52 -3.94
C LEU A 97 -6.28 -12.84 -5.43
N LYS A 98 -7.12 -12.07 -6.15
CA LYS A 98 -7.28 -12.22 -7.61
C LYS A 98 -6.01 -11.87 -8.39
N LEU A 99 -5.17 -10.97 -7.87
CA LEU A 99 -3.85 -10.66 -8.42
C LEU A 99 -2.80 -11.74 -8.11
N GLY A 100 -3.17 -12.80 -7.39
CA GLY A 100 -2.32 -13.95 -7.08
C GLY A 100 -1.45 -13.81 -5.84
N PHE A 101 -1.67 -12.81 -4.99
CA PHE A 101 -0.98 -12.72 -3.71
C PHE A 101 -1.46 -13.81 -2.75
N LYS A 102 -0.52 -14.41 -2.00
CA LYS A 102 -0.80 -15.57 -1.15
C LYS A 102 -0.99 -15.20 0.33
N ASN A 103 -0.29 -14.19 0.80
CA ASN A 103 -0.26 -13.78 2.22
C ASN A 103 -1.00 -12.45 2.38
N VAL A 104 -2.32 -12.48 2.22
CA VAL A 104 -3.20 -11.32 2.32
C VAL A 104 -4.03 -11.41 3.58
N TYR A 105 -3.86 -10.46 4.48
CA TYR A 105 -4.51 -10.38 5.78
C TYR A 105 -5.51 -9.23 5.80
N ALA A 106 -6.81 -9.55 5.78
CA ALA A 106 -7.86 -8.56 6.01
C ALA A 106 -7.87 -8.16 7.49
N VAL A 107 -7.69 -6.86 7.75
CA VAL A 107 -7.61 -6.34 9.12
C VAL A 107 -8.99 -6.02 9.69
N ASN A 108 -9.11 -6.19 11.01
CA ASN A 108 -10.32 -5.85 11.76
C ASN A 108 -10.11 -4.56 12.56
N GLN A 109 -11.18 -3.79 12.71
CA GLN A 109 -11.19 -2.59 13.54
C GLN A 109 -10.87 -2.92 15.02
N ASN A 110 -10.23 -1.96 15.69
CA ASN A 110 -9.83 -2.04 17.10
C ASN A 110 -8.91 -3.24 17.42
N LYS A 111 -8.05 -3.60 16.46
CA LYS A 111 -7.02 -4.61 16.63
C LYS A 111 -5.65 -4.10 16.23
N SER A 112 -4.62 -4.73 16.80
CA SER A 112 -3.21 -4.51 16.47
C SER A 112 -2.63 -5.74 15.80
N TYR A 113 -1.70 -5.52 14.88
CA TYR A 113 -0.99 -6.54 14.13
C TYR A 113 0.51 -6.25 14.19
N GLU A 114 1.29 -7.26 14.53
CA GLU A 114 2.75 -7.16 14.56
C GLU A 114 3.32 -7.37 13.14
N LEU A 115 4.16 -6.46 12.72
CA LEU A 115 4.87 -6.46 11.44
C LEU A 115 6.37 -6.35 11.71
N ASN A 116 6.98 -7.40 12.22
CA ASN A 116 8.37 -7.43 12.69
C ASN A 116 8.67 -6.29 13.69
N SER A 117 9.40 -5.25 13.26
CA SER A 117 9.75 -4.09 14.10
C SER A 117 8.68 -3.00 14.18
N PHE A 118 7.51 -3.20 13.53
CA PHE A 118 6.38 -2.27 13.53
C PHE A 118 5.13 -2.91 14.14
N VAL A 119 4.24 -2.06 14.65
CA VAL A 119 2.90 -2.46 15.06
C VAL A 119 1.89 -1.66 14.26
N LEU A 120 1.02 -2.35 13.54
CA LEU A 120 -0.10 -1.75 12.83
C LEU A 120 -1.32 -1.72 13.74
N ASN A 121 -1.75 -0.54 14.15
CA ASN A 121 -2.98 -0.36 14.89
C ASN A 121 -4.11 0.04 13.93
N VAL A 122 -5.26 -0.61 14.09
CA VAL A 122 -6.44 -0.39 13.24
C VAL A 122 -7.57 0.14 14.10
N TYR A 123 -8.04 1.34 13.78
CA TYR A 123 -9.11 2.01 14.53
C TYR A 123 -10.39 2.10 13.70
N GLU A 124 -11.51 2.19 14.38
CA GLU A 124 -12.78 2.54 13.75
C GLU A 124 -12.73 4.01 13.33
N ALA A 125 -13.06 4.29 12.07
CA ALA A 125 -13.21 5.66 11.61
C ALA A 125 -14.51 6.25 12.17
N GLY A 126 -14.45 7.48 12.65
CA GLY A 126 -15.64 8.22 13.10
C GLY A 126 -16.63 8.45 11.96
N LYS A 127 -17.94 8.46 12.31
CA LYS A 127 -18.98 8.86 11.35
C LYS A 127 -18.68 10.26 10.77
N PRO A 128 -18.97 10.53 9.47
CA PRO A 128 -19.86 9.79 8.58
C PRO A 128 -19.16 8.77 7.67
N TYR A 129 -17.87 8.58 7.78
CA TYR A 129 -17.12 7.70 6.88
C TYR A 129 -16.92 6.34 7.56
N ASN A 130 -17.62 5.30 7.12
CA ASN A 130 -17.37 3.92 7.53
C ASN A 130 -16.06 3.39 6.92
N THR A 131 -14.96 4.10 7.12
CA THR A 131 -13.64 3.72 6.66
C THR A 131 -12.78 3.29 7.83
N THR A 132 -11.85 2.41 7.58
CA THR A 132 -10.87 1.96 8.57
C THR A 132 -9.68 2.92 8.58
N THR A 133 -9.26 3.35 9.76
CA THR A 133 -8.06 4.17 9.94
C THR A 133 -6.90 3.29 10.38
N PHE A 134 -5.73 3.53 9.82
CA PHE A 134 -4.47 2.84 10.14
C PHE A 134 -3.50 3.80 10.84
N SER A 135 -2.76 3.29 11.79
CA SER A 135 -1.69 4.03 12.46
C SER A 135 -0.53 3.09 12.85
#